data_2a6480f40ed6c2d7ebb37aa84f446da5
#
_entry.id   2a6480f40ed6c2d7ebb37aa84f446da5
#
_cell.length_a   1.000
_cell.length_b   1.000
_cell.length_c   1.000
_cell.angle_alpha   90.00
_cell.angle_beta   90.00
_cell.angle_gamma   90.00
#
_symmetry.space_group_name_H-M   'P 1'
#
loop_
_entity.id
_entity.type
_entity.pdbx_description
1 polymer ?
#
loop_
_entity_poly.entity_id
_entity_poly.type
_entity_poly.pdbx_seq_one_letter_code
_entity_poly.pdbx_strand_id
1 'polypeptide(L)'
;MSEGKSDRKVLRVLEGEAIGPPPAWMMRQAGRYLPEYRASRAEAGSFLDLCYSPDFAVEVTLQPIRRFGFDAAILFSDILVVPHALGQDVRFVEGEGPRLDPLNGRDAFGRLREAGDPAIFSHLAPVFETVKRLRAELPGETTLLGFCGAPWTVASYMIGGRGTPDLAPARALAEGDTALVDSLIDRLVTVQTAYLVRQLEAGADAVQIFESHAGTLPRAVPASGDIVEPVGDVTESALPGEAAMDALTRWSLRPIARMIAGVRARVPHAKIIVFARGSGLDGHGRVVPETGADAVGVDWAVDLKVLRRQLPATTVTQGNLHPDTLIEGGDALDAGVDAVLEATAGLPHVFNLGHGITPQTPVAHVERMLARLRR
;
A
#
# COMPACT_ATOMS: atom_id res chain seq x y z
N MET A 1 27.43 -13.53 18.94
CA MET A 1 27.81 -12.40 18.04
C MET A 1 26.58 -11.51 17.99
N SER A 2 26.66 -10.26 18.51
CA SER A 2 25.53 -9.32 18.38
C SER A 2 25.42 -8.96 16.89
N GLU A 3 24.34 -9.37 16.27
CA GLU A 3 23.99 -8.84 14.94
C GLU A 3 23.95 -7.31 15.08
N GLY A 4 24.85 -6.61 14.39
CA GLY A 4 24.89 -5.16 14.40
C GLY A 4 23.52 -4.63 13.92
N LYS A 5 22.92 -3.71 14.67
CA LYS A 5 21.66 -3.05 14.26
C LYS A 5 21.83 -2.49 12.85
N SER A 6 20.84 -2.71 12.02
CA SER A 6 20.79 -2.11 10.67
C SER A 6 20.87 -0.57 10.76
N ASP A 7 21.66 0.06 9.90
CA ASP A 7 21.69 1.53 9.82
C ASP A 7 20.39 2.11 9.21
N ARG A 8 19.53 1.25 8.63
CA ARG A 8 18.26 1.63 7.99
C ARG A 8 17.18 1.89 9.03
N LYS A 9 16.93 3.16 9.31
CA LYS A 9 15.99 3.59 10.35
C LYS A 9 14.58 3.04 10.16
N VAL A 10 14.08 2.99 8.89
CA VAL A 10 12.72 2.46 8.64
C VAL A 10 12.63 0.99 9.02
N LEU A 11 13.64 0.15 8.71
CA LEU A 11 13.64 -1.25 9.14
C LEU A 11 13.65 -1.40 10.65
N ARG A 12 14.46 -0.61 11.35
CA ARG A 12 14.52 -0.61 12.82
C ARG A 12 13.16 -0.25 13.43
N VAL A 13 12.46 0.73 12.83
CA VAL A 13 11.10 1.07 13.27
C VAL A 13 10.13 -0.09 12.99
N LEU A 14 10.24 -0.76 11.84
CA LEU A 14 9.43 -1.94 11.53
C LEU A 14 9.74 -3.14 12.42
N GLU A 15 10.85 -3.12 13.14
CA GLU A 15 11.21 -4.07 14.21
C GLU A 15 10.69 -3.64 15.60
N GLY A 16 9.96 -2.51 15.66
CA GLY A 16 9.34 -1.99 16.88
C GLY A 16 10.19 -0.97 17.64
N GLU A 17 11.31 -0.49 17.07
CA GLU A 17 12.12 0.53 17.72
C GLU A 17 11.49 1.92 17.58
N ALA A 18 11.33 2.63 18.71
CA ALA A 18 10.94 4.03 18.71
C ALA A 18 12.18 4.89 18.44
N ILE A 19 12.21 5.55 17.29
CA ILE A 19 13.31 6.44 16.86
C ILE A 19 12.80 7.88 16.81
N GLY A 20 13.52 8.80 17.43
CA GLY A 20 13.22 10.23 17.37
C GLY A 20 14.39 11.03 16.78
N PRO A 21 14.15 11.90 15.80
CA PRO A 21 12.91 12.04 15.04
C PRO A 21 12.59 10.81 14.19
N PRO A 22 11.29 10.53 13.91
CA PRO A 22 10.90 9.35 13.15
C PRO A 22 11.46 9.42 11.72
N PRO A 23 11.86 8.26 11.13
CA PRO A 23 12.27 8.23 9.74
C PRO A 23 11.11 8.58 8.81
N ALA A 24 11.42 9.19 7.66
CA ALA A 24 10.44 9.71 6.73
C ALA A 24 10.62 9.24 5.30
N TRP A 25 9.50 8.99 4.64
CA TRP A 25 9.37 8.89 3.20
C TRP A 25 7.96 9.34 2.81
N MET A 26 7.66 9.50 1.52
CA MET A 26 6.32 9.90 1.09
C MET A 26 5.77 9.00 -0.01
N MET A 27 4.52 8.61 0.10
CA MET A 27 3.79 7.96 -0.98
C MET A 27 3.77 8.85 -2.22
N ARG A 28 4.14 8.28 -3.39
CA ARG A 28 4.31 9.00 -4.67
C ARG A 28 5.42 10.04 -4.64
N GLN A 29 6.46 9.87 -3.82
CA GLN A 29 7.60 10.79 -3.70
C GLN A 29 8.33 11.02 -5.05
N ALA A 30 8.39 10.03 -5.94
CA ALA A 30 8.71 10.22 -7.34
C ALA A 30 7.41 10.61 -8.08
N GLY A 31 7.26 11.88 -8.42
CA GLY A 31 5.98 12.37 -8.92
C GLY A 31 6.04 13.72 -9.64
N ARG A 32 4.91 14.07 -10.26
CA ARG A 32 4.78 15.26 -11.13
C ARG A 32 5.04 16.61 -10.45
N TYR A 33 5.12 16.68 -9.12
CA TYR A 33 5.53 17.89 -8.41
C TYR A 33 7.03 18.21 -8.61
N LEU A 34 7.86 17.19 -8.93
CA LEU A 34 9.29 17.34 -9.22
C LEU A 34 9.53 17.72 -10.70
N PRO A 35 10.29 18.79 -10.98
CA PRO A 35 10.64 19.16 -12.35
C PRO A 35 11.45 18.06 -13.07
N GLU A 36 12.42 17.45 -12.38
CA GLU A 36 13.23 16.35 -12.92
C GLU A 36 12.40 15.11 -13.26
N TYR A 37 11.38 14.78 -12.44
CA TYR A 37 10.45 13.70 -12.77
C TYR A 37 9.67 13.99 -14.05
N ARG A 38 9.18 15.25 -14.21
CA ARG A 38 8.45 15.62 -15.43
C ARG A 38 9.32 15.50 -16.68
N ALA A 39 10.63 15.83 -16.59
CA ALA A 39 11.57 15.66 -17.68
C ALA A 39 11.76 14.18 -18.05
N SER A 40 12.09 13.33 -17.08
CA SER A 40 12.23 11.88 -17.30
C SER A 40 10.94 11.25 -17.82
N ARG A 41 9.77 11.70 -17.31
CA ARG A 41 8.46 11.20 -17.75
C ARG A 41 8.16 11.55 -19.21
N ALA A 42 8.55 12.74 -19.67
CA ALA A 42 8.36 13.17 -21.06
C ALA A 42 9.25 12.37 -22.02
N GLU A 43 10.47 12.00 -21.57
CA GLU A 43 11.42 11.23 -22.36
C GLU A 43 11.03 9.75 -22.46
N ALA A 44 10.44 9.17 -21.41
CA ALA A 44 10.12 7.75 -21.34
C ALA A 44 8.96 7.31 -22.28
N GLY A 45 8.16 8.22 -22.83
CA GLY A 45 7.01 7.89 -23.65
C GLY A 45 5.72 7.67 -22.85
N SER A 46 5.17 6.46 -22.78
CA SER A 46 3.98 6.17 -21.98
C SER A 46 4.30 5.97 -20.50
N PHE A 47 3.27 5.96 -19.65
CA PHE A 47 3.48 5.67 -18.22
C PHE A 47 3.90 4.21 -17.97
N LEU A 48 3.42 3.27 -18.78
CA LEU A 48 3.85 1.89 -18.69
C LEU A 48 5.30 1.71 -19.19
N ASP A 49 5.71 2.47 -20.23
CA ASP A 49 7.11 2.46 -20.67
C ASP A 49 8.04 2.90 -19.54
N LEU A 50 7.64 3.93 -18.76
CA LEU A 50 8.38 4.35 -17.58
C LEU A 50 8.44 3.25 -16.52
N CYS A 51 7.34 2.53 -16.26
CA CYS A 51 7.30 1.44 -15.27
C CYS A 51 8.12 0.21 -15.70
N TYR A 52 8.20 -0.08 -17.00
CA TYR A 52 8.90 -1.26 -17.54
C TYR A 52 10.30 -0.97 -18.07
N SER A 53 10.77 0.29 -17.99
CA SER A 53 12.15 0.63 -18.29
C SER A 53 12.97 0.73 -17.01
N PRO A 54 13.88 -0.22 -16.71
CA PRO A 54 14.73 -0.15 -15.52
C PRO A 54 15.52 1.15 -15.44
N ASP A 55 16.00 1.69 -16.57
CA ASP A 55 16.77 2.94 -16.60
C ASP A 55 15.96 4.12 -16.09
N PHE A 56 14.76 4.32 -16.61
CA PHE A 56 13.89 5.40 -16.18
C PHE A 56 13.31 5.16 -14.77
N ALA A 57 12.89 3.94 -14.46
CA ALA A 57 12.31 3.63 -13.15
C ALA A 57 13.33 3.80 -12.01
N VAL A 58 14.59 3.40 -12.23
CA VAL A 58 15.69 3.66 -11.29
C VAL A 58 15.91 5.16 -11.13
N GLU A 59 16.08 5.89 -12.25
CA GLU A 59 16.34 7.33 -12.20
C GLU A 59 15.25 8.08 -11.41
N VAL A 60 13.98 7.88 -11.75
CA VAL A 60 12.89 8.60 -11.07
C VAL A 60 12.74 8.19 -9.59
N THR A 61 13.09 6.95 -9.23
CA THR A 61 13.09 6.51 -7.83
C THR A 61 14.18 7.22 -7.03
N LEU A 62 15.35 7.45 -7.62
CA LEU A 62 16.49 8.10 -6.95
C LEU A 62 16.34 9.62 -6.84
N GLN A 63 15.57 10.26 -7.71
CA GLN A 63 15.41 11.73 -7.72
C GLN A 63 15.00 12.30 -6.36
N PRO A 64 13.94 11.84 -5.68
CA PRO A 64 13.57 12.36 -4.36
C PRO A 64 14.58 12.01 -3.27
N ILE A 65 15.34 10.91 -3.41
CA ILE A 65 16.38 10.55 -2.45
C ILE A 65 17.55 11.54 -2.56
N ARG A 66 18.00 11.82 -3.78
CA ARG A 66 19.08 12.80 -4.03
C ARG A 66 18.69 14.21 -3.59
N ARG A 67 17.43 14.60 -3.79
CA ARG A 67 16.93 15.94 -3.48
C ARG A 67 16.70 16.16 -2.00
N PHE A 68 16.05 15.22 -1.33
CA PHE A 68 15.50 15.42 0.01
C PHE A 68 16.18 14.56 1.09
N GLY A 69 16.90 13.52 0.71
CA GLY A 69 17.51 12.61 1.66
C GLY A 69 16.45 11.88 2.52
N PHE A 70 15.41 11.33 1.90
CA PHE A 70 14.45 10.48 2.59
C PHE A 70 15.10 9.22 3.14
N ASP A 71 14.56 8.70 4.26
CA ASP A 71 15.06 7.48 4.92
C ASP A 71 14.61 6.18 4.20
N ALA A 72 13.64 6.28 3.27
CA ALA A 72 13.29 5.18 2.38
C ALA A 72 13.01 5.64 0.95
N ALA A 73 13.37 4.78 0.00
CA ALA A 73 12.94 4.83 -1.39
C ALA A 73 11.84 3.79 -1.61
N ILE A 74 10.76 4.17 -2.28
CA ILE A 74 9.79 3.20 -2.77
C ILE A 74 10.01 3.00 -4.27
N LEU A 75 10.09 1.74 -4.69
CA LEU A 75 10.17 1.34 -6.08
C LEU A 75 9.19 2.14 -6.95
N PHE A 76 9.64 2.72 -8.05
CA PHE A 76 8.73 3.29 -9.03
C PHE A 76 8.13 2.18 -9.92
N SER A 77 6.84 2.01 -9.80
CA SER A 77 6.01 1.07 -10.55
C SER A 77 4.53 1.47 -10.39
N ASP A 78 3.61 0.62 -10.79
CA ASP A 78 2.17 0.81 -10.57
C ASP A 78 1.51 -0.47 -10.07
N ILE A 79 0.40 -0.33 -9.32
CA ILE A 79 -0.38 -1.48 -8.83
C ILE A 79 -1.03 -2.27 -9.97
N LEU A 80 -1.20 -1.66 -11.15
CA LEU A 80 -1.85 -2.26 -12.32
C LEU A 80 -0.89 -3.00 -13.25
N VAL A 81 0.41 -3.08 -12.92
CA VAL A 81 1.34 -3.95 -13.66
C VAL A 81 0.97 -5.44 -13.52
N VAL A 82 0.33 -5.81 -12.39
CA VAL A 82 -0.15 -7.19 -12.17
C VAL A 82 -1.34 -7.54 -13.07
N PRO A 83 -2.43 -6.74 -13.16
CA PRO A 83 -3.47 -6.93 -14.17
C PRO A 83 -2.93 -7.00 -15.60
N HIS A 84 -1.99 -6.10 -15.95
CA HIS A 84 -1.37 -6.09 -17.27
C HIS A 84 -0.60 -7.40 -17.54
N ALA A 85 0.17 -7.88 -16.57
CA ALA A 85 0.86 -9.16 -16.67
C ALA A 85 -0.11 -10.35 -16.73
N LEU A 86 -1.29 -10.25 -16.11
CA LEU A 86 -2.37 -11.24 -16.23
C LEU A 86 -3.03 -11.23 -17.62
N GLY A 87 -2.69 -10.27 -18.49
CA GLY A 87 -3.19 -10.19 -19.87
C GLY A 87 -4.39 -9.28 -20.06
N GLN A 88 -4.78 -8.51 -19.04
CA GLN A 88 -5.77 -7.45 -19.20
C GLN A 88 -5.13 -6.23 -19.88
N ASP A 89 -5.79 -5.62 -20.85
CA ASP A 89 -5.31 -4.38 -21.45
C ASP A 89 -5.36 -3.25 -20.41
N VAL A 90 -4.23 -2.57 -20.24
CA VAL A 90 -4.06 -1.47 -19.29
C VAL A 90 -3.46 -0.28 -20.01
N ARG A 91 -4.11 0.87 -19.93
CA ARG A 91 -3.67 2.13 -20.54
C ARG A 91 -3.75 3.25 -19.52
N PHE A 92 -2.89 4.24 -19.66
CA PHE A 92 -2.93 5.46 -18.84
C PHE A 92 -3.24 6.65 -19.77
N VAL A 93 -4.40 7.24 -19.56
CA VAL A 93 -4.87 8.39 -20.35
C VAL A 93 -4.57 9.67 -19.58
N GLU A 94 -3.95 10.63 -20.23
CA GLU A 94 -3.60 11.91 -19.62
C GLU A 94 -4.86 12.64 -19.13
N GLY A 95 -4.82 13.11 -17.87
CA GLY A 95 -5.96 13.77 -17.23
C GLY A 95 -7.06 12.84 -16.72
N GLU A 96 -7.12 11.59 -17.22
CA GLU A 96 -8.18 10.64 -16.86
C GLU A 96 -7.70 9.48 -15.95
N GLY A 97 -6.38 9.22 -15.92
CA GLY A 97 -5.78 8.13 -15.16
C GLY A 97 -5.87 6.77 -15.86
N PRO A 98 -5.82 5.66 -15.08
CA PRO A 98 -5.80 4.32 -15.65
C PRO A 98 -7.13 3.93 -16.31
N ARG A 99 -7.01 3.21 -17.43
CA ARG A 99 -8.10 2.58 -18.16
C ARG A 99 -7.75 1.12 -18.43
N LEU A 100 -8.65 0.23 -18.08
CA LEU A 100 -8.55 -1.20 -18.32
C LEU A 100 -9.75 -1.65 -19.14
N ASP A 101 -9.60 -2.71 -19.91
CA ASP A 101 -10.76 -3.39 -20.47
C ASP A 101 -11.54 -4.07 -19.34
N PRO A 102 -12.79 -3.65 -19.03
CA PRO A 102 -13.49 -4.12 -17.85
C PRO A 102 -13.79 -5.61 -17.93
N LEU A 103 -13.72 -6.31 -16.77
CA LEU A 103 -14.06 -7.72 -16.67
C LEU A 103 -15.59 -7.90 -16.59
N ASN A 104 -16.24 -7.85 -17.75
CA ASN A 104 -17.68 -8.01 -17.90
C ASN A 104 -18.03 -9.49 -18.12
N GLY A 105 -18.53 -10.16 -17.07
CA GLY A 105 -18.98 -11.55 -17.14
C GLY A 105 -17.85 -12.58 -17.17
N ARG A 106 -18.23 -13.86 -17.05
CA ARG A 106 -17.31 -14.99 -16.85
C ARG A 106 -16.29 -15.19 -17.98
N ASP A 107 -16.66 -14.89 -19.24
CA ASP A 107 -15.77 -15.01 -20.37
C ASP A 107 -14.57 -14.05 -20.30
N ALA A 108 -14.78 -12.83 -19.76
CA ALA A 108 -13.69 -11.88 -19.55
C ALA A 108 -12.71 -12.37 -18.50
N PHE A 109 -13.20 -12.97 -17.42
CA PHE A 109 -12.36 -13.59 -16.38
C PHE A 109 -11.57 -14.81 -16.92
N GLY A 110 -12.19 -15.58 -17.83
CA GLY A 110 -11.56 -16.73 -18.46
C GLY A 110 -10.41 -16.38 -19.42
N ARG A 111 -10.33 -15.14 -19.88
CA ARG A 111 -9.21 -14.66 -20.73
C ARG A 111 -7.96 -14.28 -19.95
N LEU A 112 -8.06 -14.08 -18.63
CA LEU A 112 -6.90 -13.81 -17.80
C LEU A 112 -6.00 -15.04 -17.72
N ARG A 113 -4.68 -14.81 -17.72
CA ARG A 113 -3.70 -15.88 -17.48
C ARG A 113 -3.94 -16.54 -16.14
N GLU A 114 -3.72 -17.87 -16.10
CA GLU A 114 -3.73 -18.59 -14.83
C GLU A 114 -2.56 -18.16 -13.95
N ALA A 115 -2.74 -18.21 -12.62
CA ALA A 115 -1.77 -17.69 -11.66
C ALA A 115 -0.37 -18.34 -11.76
N GLY A 116 -0.30 -19.58 -12.29
CA GLY A 116 0.95 -20.31 -12.52
C GLY A 116 1.62 -20.05 -13.87
N ASP A 117 1.02 -19.22 -14.75
CA ASP A 117 1.57 -18.94 -16.06
C ASP A 117 2.92 -18.22 -15.96
N PRO A 118 4.03 -18.80 -16.49
CA PRO A 118 5.35 -18.17 -16.43
C PRO A 118 5.42 -16.85 -17.20
N ALA A 119 4.54 -16.62 -18.17
CA ALA A 119 4.49 -15.37 -18.92
C ALA A 119 4.20 -14.15 -18.02
N ILE A 120 3.50 -14.32 -16.88
CA ILE A 120 3.25 -13.26 -15.91
C ILE A 120 4.59 -12.69 -15.41
N PHE A 121 5.48 -13.56 -14.94
CA PHE A 121 6.73 -13.11 -14.33
C PHE A 121 7.79 -12.74 -15.38
N SER A 122 7.71 -13.27 -16.59
CA SER A 122 8.50 -12.78 -17.72
C SER A 122 8.10 -11.35 -18.08
N HIS A 123 6.82 -11.02 -18.06
CA HIS A 123 6.31 -9.66 -18.28
C HIS A 123 6.75 -8.68 -17.16
N LEU A 124 6.79 -9.14 -15.91
CA LEU A 124 7.18 -8.34 -14.74
C LEU A 124 8.71 -8.28 -14.52
N ALA A 125 9.51 -9.01 -15.31
CA ALA A 125 10.97 -9.08 -15.13
C ALA A 125 11.67 -7.70 -15.06
N PRO A 126 11.30 -6.68 -15.87
CA PRO A 126 11.89 -5.36 -15.78
C PRO A 126 11.71 -4.69 -14.40
N VAL A 127 10.59 -4.95 -13.71
CA VAL A 127 10.33 -4.42 -12.38
C VAL A 127 11.32 -5.00 -11.36
N PHE A 128 11.62 -6.30 -11.44
CA PHE A 128 12.59 -6.95 -10.56
C PHE A 128 14.03 -6.49 -10.85
N GLU A 129 14.35 -6.26 -12.12
CA GLU A 129 15.66 -5.67 -12.49
C GLU A 129 15.79 -4.24 -11.93
N THR A 130 14.71 -3.44 -11.95
CA THR A 130 14.69 -2.12 -11.31
C THR A 130 14.99 -2.23 -9.81
N VAL A 131 14.35 -3.16 -9.09
CA VAL A 131 14.61 -3.38 -7.65
C VAL A 131 16.07 -3.73 -7.39
N LYS A 132 16.63 -4.67 -8.17
CA LYS A 132 18.02 -5.10 -8.05
C LYS A 132 19.00 -3.95 -8.26
N ARG A 133 18.78 -3.14 -9.28
CA ARG A 133 19.63 -1.95 -9.56
C ARG A 133 19.50 -0.90 -8.48
N LEU A 134 18.27 -0.60 -8.03
CA LEU A 134 18.03 0.33 -6.92
C LEU A 134 18.80 -0.09 -5.66
N ARG A 135 18.78 -1.39 -5.33
CA ARG A 135 19.52 -1.85 -4.15
C ARG A 135 21.03 -1.60 -4.27
N ALA A 136 21.58 -1.72 -5.46
CA ALA A 136 23.01 -1.44 -5.72
C ALA A 136 23.36 0.05 -5.70
N GLU A 137 22.41 0.92 -6.10
CA GLU A 137 22.66 2.36 -6.27
C GLU A 137 22.24 3.23 -5.07
N LEU A 138 21.29 2.74 -4.24
CA LEU A 138 20.83 3.47 -3.06
C LEU A 138 21.91 3.51 -1.95
N PRO A 139 21.98 4.61 -1.18
CA PRO A 139 22.79 4.67 0.04
C PRO A 139 22.47 3.49 0.98
N GLY A 140 23.49 3.02 1.69
CA GLY A 140 23.37 1.84 2.57
C GLY A 140 22.30 1.99 3.67
N GLU A 141 22.12 3.21 4.18
CA GLU A 141 21.15 3.59 5.20
C GLU A 141 19.72 3.78 4.67
N THR A 142 19.54 3.91 3.35
CA THR A 142 18.20 4.09 2.74
C THR A 142 17.50 2.74 2.60
N THR A 143 16.32 2.62 3.20
CA THR A 143 15.46 1.43 3.06
C THR A 143 14.82 1.41 1.68
N LEU A 144 14.92 0.29 0.95
CA LEU A 144 14.21 0.09 -0.31
C LEU A 144 12.89 -0.63 -0.07
N LEU A 145 11.78 0.03 -0.38
CA LEU A 145 10.45 -0.51 -0.30
C LEU A 145 9.98 -1.02 -1.65
N GLY A 146 9.60 -2.30 -1.71
CA GLY A 146 8.76 -2.82 -2.78
C GLY A 146 7.28 -2.60 -2.46
N PHE A 147 6.38 -2.90 -3.40
CA PHE A 147 4.95 -2.78 -3.14
C PHE A 147 4.08 -3.55 -4.14
N CYS A 148 2.81 -3.71 -3.78
CA CYS A 148 1.72 -4.05 -4.69
C CYS A 148 0.40 -3.39 -4.25
N GLY A 149 -0.61 -3.43 -5.11
CA GLY A 149 -1.99 -3.17 -4.68
C GLY A 149 -2.53 -4.35 -3.87
N ALA A 150 -3.48 -4.10 -2.99
CA ALA A 150 -4.21 -5.20 -2.34
C ALA A 150 -5.22 -5.84 -3.32
N PRO A 151 -5.60 -7.12 -3.11
CA PRO A 151 -6.45 -7.84 -4.03
C PRO A 151 -7.78 -7.13 -4.34
N TRP A 152 -8.48 -6.58 -3.35
CA TRP A 152 -9.72 -5.84 -3.60
C TRP A 152 -9.51 -4.56 -4.40
N THR A 153 -8.49 -3.78 -4.04
CA THR A 153 -8.15 -2.57 -4.80
C THR A 153 -7.89 -2.90 -6.28
N VAL A 154 -7.11 -3.92 -6.55
CA VAL A 154 -6.76 -4.32 -7.92
C VAL A 154 -7.98 -4.91 -8.64
N ALA A 155 -8.73 -5.82 -7.99
CA ALA A 155 -9.94 -6.41 -8.54
C ALA A 155 -10.97 -5.35 -8.93
N SER A 156 -11.16 -4.33 -8.09
CA SER A 156 -12.12 -3.25 -8.38
C SER A 156 -11.75 -2.44 -9.64
N TYR A 157 -10.46 -2.19 -9.89
CA TYR A 157 -9.99 -1.60 -11.15
C TYR A 157 -10.22 -2.54 -12.33
N MET A 158 -9.90 -3.83 -12.16
CA MET A 158 -10.07 -4.84 -13.22
C MET A 158 -11.53 -5.00 -13.65
N ILE A 159 -12.44 -5.04 -12.69
CA ILE A 159 -13.89 -5.18 -12.92
C ILE A 159 -14.46 -3.89 -13.52
N GLY A 160 -14.14 -2.73 -12.92
CA GLY A 160 -14.73 -1.45 -13.32
C GLY A 160 -14.08 -0.83 -14.56
N GLY A 161 -12.91 -1.31 -14.99
CA GLY A 161 -12.13 -0.73 -16.09
C GLY A 161 -11.52 0.64 -15.78
N ARG A 162 -11.83 1.21 -14.62
CA ARG A 162 -11.31 2.48 -14.11
C ARG A 162 -11.61 2.64 -12.63
N GLY A 163 -10.93 3.56 -11.97
CA GLY A 163 -11.35 4.02 -10.64
C GLY A 163 -12.62 4.85 -10.74
N THR A 164 -13.62 4.52 -9.92
CA THR A 164 -14.82 5.33 -9.71
C THR A 164 -14.98 5.60 -8.22
N PRO A 165 -15.58 6.73 -7.81
CA PRO A 165 -15.65 7.09 -6.39
C PRO A 165 -16.35 6.04 -5.52
N ASP A 166 -17.37 5.39 -6.05
CA ASP A 166 -18.24 4.42 -5.37
C ASP A 166 -17.94 2.95 -5.70
N LEU A 167 -17.08 2.69 -6.69
CA LEU A 167 -16.75 1.36 -7.23
C LEU A 167 -18.00 0.51 -7.57
N ALA A 168 -19.06 1.15 -8.05
CA ALA A 168 -20.36 0.53 -8.28
C ALA A 168 -20.28 -0.78 -9.10
N PRO A 169 -19.51 -0.89 -10.22
CA PRO A 169 -19.41 -2.15 -10.94
C PRO A 169 -18.84 -3.30 -10.11
N ALA A 170 -17.78 -3.04 -9.34
CA ALA A 170 -17.14 -4.07 -8.52
C ALA A 170 -18.06 -4.51 -7.37
N ARG A 171 -18.74 -3.57 -6.74
CA ARG A 171 -19.71 -3.85 -5.66
C ARG A 171 -20.90 -4.63 -6.18
N ALA A 172 -21.47 -4.24 -7.32
CA ALA A 172 -22.60 -4.95 -7.92
C ALA A 172 -22.24 -6.40 -8.30
N LEU A 173 -21.01 -6.62 -8.83
CA LEU A 173 -20.54 -7.98 -9.10
C LEU A 173 -20.33 -8.78 -7.81
N ALA A 174 -19.78 -8.16 -6.78
CA ALA A 174 -19.58 -8.82 -5.48
C ALA A 174 -20.90 -9.26 -4.82
N GLU A 175 -21.97 -8.50 -5.02
CA GLU A 175 -23.32 -8.83 -4.56
C GLU A 175 -24.01 -9.87 -5.45
N GLY A 176 -23.81 -9.77 -6.79
CA GLY A 176 -24.52 -10.62 -7.77
C GLY A 176 -23.85 -11.97 -8.07
N ASP A 177 -22.53 -12.02 -8.10
CA ASP A 177 -21.73 -13.26 -8.33
C ASP A 177 -20.50 -13.26 -7.42
N THR A 178 -20.73 -13.44 -6.13
CA THR A 178 -19.69 -13.46 -5.09
C THR A 178 -18.59 -14.48 -5.40
N ALA A 179 -18.96 -15.66 -5.91
CA ALA A 179 -18.00 -16.72 -6.23
C ALA A 179 -17.03 -16.32 -7.36
N LEU A 180 -17.49 -15.54 -8.32
CA LEU A 180 -16.63 -15.02 -9.39
C LEU A 180 -15.63 -14.01 -8.84
N VAL A 181 -16.07 -13.11 -7.95
CA VAL A 181 -15.17 -12.15 -7.28
C VAL A 181 -14.16 -12.88 -6.41
N ASP A 182 -14.58 -13.85 -5.62
CA ASP A 182 -13.69 -14.67 -4.78
C ASP A 182 -12.62 -15.37 -5.64
N SER A 183 -12.98 -15.92 -6.81
CA SER A 183 -12.02 -16.55 -7.71
C SER A 183 -10.97 -15.58 -8.25
N LEU A 184 -11.35 -14.33 -8.54
CA LEU A 184 -10.42 -13.27 -8.94
C LEU A 184 -9.50 -12.87 -7.78
N ILE A 185 -10.06 -12.69 -6.59
CA ILE A 185 -9.28 -12.39 -5.38
C ILE A 185 -8.25 -13.49 -5.11
N ASP A 186 -8.63 -14.77 -5.23
CA ASP A 186 -7.71 -15.91 -5.03
C ASP A 186 -6.57 -15.90 -6.05
N ARG A 187 -6.88 -15.63 -7.32
CA ARG A 187 -5.86 -15.47 -8.37
C ARG A 187 -4.92 -14.31 -8.06
N LEU A 188 -5.45 -13.16 -7.66
CA LEU A 188 -4.64 -12.00 -7.28
C LEU A 188 -3.79 -12.27 -6.03
N VAL A 189 -4.33 -12.90 -5.00
CA VAL A 189 -3.54 -13.32 -3.82
C VAL A 189 -2.33 -14.14 -4.24
N THR A 190 -2.53 -15.12 -5.12
CA THR A 190 -1.44 -16.00 -5.58
C THR A 190 -0.37 -15.23 -6.35
N VAL A 191 -0.78 -14.43 -7.35
CA VAL A 191 0.16 -13.70 -8.21
C VAL A 191 0.87 -12.58 -7.45
N GLN A 192 0.14 -11.81 -6.64
CA GLN A 192 0.71 -10.70 -5.87
C GLN A 192 1.63 -11.19 -4.75
N THR A 193 1.34 -12.33 -4.13
CA THR A 193 2.27 -12.98 -3.18
C THR A 193 3.59 -13.29 -3.87
N ALA A 194 3.56 -13.96 -5.01
CA ALA A 194 4.78 -14.27 -5.76
C ALA A 194 5.50 -13.01 -6.29
N TYR A 195 4.75 -11.97 -6.63
CA TYR A 195 5.28 -10.68 -7.06
C TYR A 195 6.04 -9.98 -5.92
N LEU A 196 5.50 -9.96 -4.69
CA LEU A 196 6.19 -9.40 -3.52
C LEU A 196 7.41 -10.23 -3.13
N VAL A 197 7.32 -11.56 -3.16
CA VAL A 197 8.47 -12.44 -2.90
C VAL A 197 9.62 -12.12 -3.85
N ARG A 198 9.36 -11.99 -5.16
CA ARG A 198 10.39 -11.66 -6.15
C ARG A 198 10.99 -10.27 -5.97
N GLN A 199 10.23 -9.28 -5.50
CA GLN A 199 10.77 -7.96 -5.15
C GLN A 199 11.73 -8.06 -3.94
N LEU A 200 11.38 -8.83 -2.92
CA LEU A 200 12.24 -9.07 -1.76
C LEU A 200 13.51 -9.84 -2.15
N GLU A 201 13.37 -10.90 -2.95
CA GLU A 201 14.50 -11.69 -3.48
C GLU A 201 15.42 -10.84 -4.39
N ALA A 202 14.87 -9.84 -5.09
CA ALA A 202 15.63 -8.89 -5.91
C ALA A 202 16.35 -7.81 -5.09
N GLY A 203 16.06 -7.69 -3.79
CA GLY A 203 16.77 -6.79 -2.88
C GLY A 203 15.94 -5.69 -2.22
N ALA A 204 14.61 -5.72 -2.32
CA ALA A 204 13.76 -4.87 -1.50
C ALA A 204 13.91 -5.27 -0.01
N ASP A 205 14.00 -4.28 0.87
CA ASP A 205 14.19 -4.48 2.30
C ASP A 205 12.88 -4.77 3.03
N ALA A 206 11.80 -4.17 2.55
CA ALA A 206 10.44 -4.35 3.05
C ALA A 206 9.45 -4.12 1.89
N VAL A 207 8.19 -4.47 2.10
CA VAL A 207 7.15 -4.26 1.10
C VAL A 207 5.91 -3.59 1.70
N GLN A 208 5.21 -2.82 0.86
CA GLN A 208 3.94 -2.21 1.23
C GLN A 208 2.80 -2.73 0.36
N ILE A 209 1.67 -3.08 1.00
CA ILE A 209 0.43 -3.47 0.35
C ILE A 209 -0.54 -2.28 0.42
N PHE A 210 -0.97 -1.79 -0.74
CA PHE A 210 -1.87 -0.65 -0.84
C PHE A 210 -3.32 -1.10 -1.01
N GLU A 211 -4.10 -1.06 0.06
CA GLU A 211 -5.55 -1.20 0.00
C GLU A 211 -6.20 0.18 -0.05
N SER A 212 -6.26 0.74 -1.25
CA SER A 212 -6.76 2.10 -1.49
C SER A 212 -8.29 2.20 -1.47
N HIS A 213 -8.98 1.06 -1.53
CA HIS A 213 -10.43 0.96 -1.66
C HIS A 213 -11.13 0.29 -0.47
N ALA A 214 -10.43 0.12 0.66
CA ALA A 214 -11.02 -0.44 1.88
C ALA A 214 -12.29 0.30 2.36
N GLY A 215 -12.30 1.62 2.22
CA GLY A 215 -13.42 2.47 2.64
C GLY A 215 -14.70 2.31 1.82
N THR A 216 -14.64 1.61 0.67
CA THR A 216 -15.81 1.35 -0.17
C THR A 216 -16.51 0.04 0.17
N LEU A 217 -15.88 -0.80 0.98
CA LEU A 217 -16.43 -2.07 1.41
C LEU A 217 -17.44 -1.87 2.53
N PRO A 218 -18.66 -2.49 2.45
CA PRO A 218 -19.62 -2.43 3.53
C PRO A 218 -19.05 -3.09 4.79
N ARG A 219 -19.24 -2.44 5.92
CA ARG A 219 -18.94 -3.00 7.24
C ARG A 219 -20.22 -3.52 7.83
N ALA A 220 -20.14 -4.62 8.59
CA ALA A 220 -21.22 -4.98 9.48
C ALA A 220 -21.38 -3.81 10.47
N VAL A 221 -22.48 -3.08 10.36
CA VAL A 221 -22.89 -2.14 11.40
C VAL A 221 -23.29 -3.01 12.58
N PRO A 222 -22.70 -2.90 13.78
CA PRO A 222 -23.27 -3.54 14.95
C PRO A 222 -24.73 -3.09 15.03
N ALA A 223 -25.66 -4.02 15.06
CA ALA A 223 -27.06 -3.68 15.25
C ALA A 223 -27.15 -2.82 16.50
N SER A 224 -27.52 -1.55 16.33
CA SER A 224 -27.73 -0.65 17.45
C SER A 224 -28.90 -1.22 18.26
N GLY A 225 -28.58 -1.81 19.40
CA GLY A 225 -29.53 -1.88 20.52
C GLY A 225 -30.47 -3.06 20.60
N ASP A 226 -30.04 -4.29 20.36
CA ASP A 226 -30.70 -5.44 20.97
C ASP A 226 -29.64 -6.39 21.52
N ILE A 227 -29.51 -6.38 22.85
CA ILE A 227 -28.81 -7.45 23.58
C ILE A 227 -29.71 -8.68 23.45
N VAL A 228 -29.43 -9.53 22.48
CA VAL A 228 -30.01 -10.85 22.43
C VAL A 228 -29.25 -11.71 23.46
N GLU A 229 -29.86 -11.98 24.59
CA GLU A 229 -29.36 -12.96 25.54
C GLU A 229 -29.16 -14.31 24.82
N PRO A 230 -28.06 -15.03 25.08
CA PRO A 230 -27.84 -16.33 24.45
C PRO A 230 -28.85 -17.33 25.01
N VAL A 231 -29.80 -17.76 24.20
CA VAL A 231 -30.66 -18.87 24.50
C VAL A 231 -30.03 -20.17 24.04
N GLY A 232 -29.59 -20.98 25.00
CA GLY A 232 -29.43 -22.43 24.83
C GLY A 232 -28.06 -22.91 24.42
N ASP A 233 -27.59 -23.94 25.12
CA ASP A 233 -26.49 -24.86 24.93
C ASP A 233 -25.88 -24.87 23.51
N VAL A 234 -24.68 -24.32 23.36
CA VAL A 234 -23.89 -24.45 22.13
C VAL A 234 -22.85 -25.53 22.35
N THR A 235 -23.17 -26.73 21.97
CA THR A 235 -22.19 -27.77 21.70
C THR A 235 -21.44 -27.43 20.42
N GLU A 236 -20.11 -27.38 20.53
CA GLU A 236 -19.12 -27.41 19.44
C GLU A 236 -19.22 -26.37 18.30
N SER A 237 -18.41 -25.36 18.45
CA SER A 237 -17.47 -24.71 17.52
C SER A 237 -17.65 -25.02 16.03
N ALA A 238 -18.61 -24.39 15.38
CA ALA A 238 -18.46 -24.02 13.99
C ALA A 238 -17.78 -22.61 13.96
N LEU A 239 -16.63 -22.49 13.27
CA LEU A 239 -16.13 -21.18 12.86
C LEU A 239 -17.29 -20.44 12.18
N PRO A 240 -17.48 -19.10 12.42
CA PRO A 240 -18.56 -18.36 11.77
C PRO A 240 -18.51 -18.65 10.27
N GLY A 241 -19.60 -19.17 9.73
CA GLY A 241 -19.70 -19.48 8.30
C GLY A 241 -19.40 -18.22 7.49
N GLU A 242 -18.88 -18.36 6.28
CA GLU A 242 -18.49 -17.25 5.39
C GLU A 242 -19.59 -16.20 5.19
N ALA A 243 -20.85 -16.56 5.40
CA ALA A 243 -22.00 -15.65 5.34
C ALA A 243 -22.09 -14.63 6.48
N ALA A 244 -21.37 -14.83 7.60
CA ALA A 244 -21.38 -13.91 8.75
C ALA A 244 -20.19 -12.93 8.74
N MET A 245 -19.30 -13.06 7.75
CA MET A 245 -18.09 -12.22 7.65
C MET A 245 -18.42 -10.89 6.99
N ASP A 246 -17.97 -9.76 7.58
CA ASP A 246 -18.12 -8.46 6.92
C ASP A 246 -17.25 -8.37 5.65
N ALA A 247 -17.66 -7.52 4.70
CA ALA A 247 -17.01 -7.41 3.41
C ALA A 247 -15.56 -6.92 3.51
N LEU A 248 -15.21 -6.10 4.51
CA LEU A 248 -13.83 -5.67 4.76
C LEU A 248 -12.95 -6.87 5.11
N THR A 249 -13.41 -7.74 5.98
CA THR A 249 -12.71 -8.98 6.31
C THR A 249 -12.62 -9.89 5.09
N ARG A 250 -13.73 -10.12 4.38
CA ARG A 250 -13.79 -11.07 3.26
C ARG A 250 -12.86 -10.71 2.11
N TRP A 251 -12.93 -9.47 1.64
CA TRP A 251 -12.25 -9.07 0.40
C TRP A 251 -10.99 -8.23 0.59
N SER A 252 -10.72 -7.76 1.80
CA SER A 252 -9.52 -6.99 2.11
C SER A 252 -8.64 -7.67 3.14
N LEU A 253 -9.03 -7.73 4.42
CA LEU A 253 -8.11 -8.16 5.49
C LEU A 253 -7.69 -9.63 5.36
N ARG A 254 -8.62 -10.56 5.10
CA ARG A 254 -8.31 -11.98 4.93
C ARG A 254 -7.44 -12.28 3.70
N PRO A 255 -7.72 -11.73 2.49
CA PRO A 255 -6.80 -11.83 1.35
C PRO A 255 -5.40 -11.29 1.65
N ILE A 256 -5.29 -10.14 2.32
CA ILE A 256 -4.00 -9.56 2.72
C ILE A 256 -3.28 -10.48 3.71
N ALA A 257 -3.98 -11.03 4.70
CA ALA A 257 -3.40 -12.01 5.65
C ALA A 257 -2.82 -13.24 4.93
N ARG A 258 -3.55 -13.76 3.93
CA ARG A 258 -3.07 -14.88 3.09
C ARG A 258 -1.82 -14.50 2.29
N MET A 259 -1.78 -13.28 1.73
CA MET A 259 -0.58 -12.78 1.04
C MET A 259 0.62 -12.71 2.01
N ILE A 260 0.43 -12.12 3.19
CA ILE A 260 1.49 -11.99 4.21
C ILE A 260 2.01 -13.37 4.63
N ALA A 261 1.12 -14.31 4.91
CA ALA A 261 1.50 -15.68 5.23
C ALA A 261 2.28 -16.33 4.09
N GLY A 262 1.83 -16.17 2.84
CA GLY A 262 2.51 -16.69 1.65
C GLY A 262 3.90 -16.07 1.42
N VAL A 263 4.03 -14.75 1.63
CA VAL A 263 5.33 -14.06 1.56
C VAL A 263 6.28 -14.59 2.63
N ARG A 264 5.83 -14.68 3.89
CA ARG A 264 6.67 -15.15 5.00
C ARG A 264 7.02 -16.63 4.92
N ALA A 265 6.23 -17.44 4.27
CA ALA A 265 6.57 -18.83 3.97
C ALA A 265 7.82 -18.96 3.06
N ARG A 266 8.11 -17.94 2.25
CA ARG A 266 9.27 -17.88 1.34
C ARG A 266 10.39 -16.98 1.85
N VAL A 267 10.03 -15.88 2.48
CA VAL A 267 10.93 -14.88 3.06
C VAL A 267 10.54 -14.66 4.52
N PRO A 268 10.99 -15.50 5.47
CA PRO A 268 10.50 -15.52 6.85
C PRO A 268 10.60 -14.21 7.62
N HIS A 269 11.60 -13.39 7.32
CA HIS A 269 11.85 -12.10 8.00
C HIS A 269 11.30 -10.89 7.24
N ALA A 270 10.47 -11.11 6.20
CA ALA A 270 9.89 -10.03 5.42
C ALA A 270 9.12 -9.05 6.31
N LYS A 271 9.45 -7.77 6.19
CA LYS A 271 8.72 -6.67 6.83
C LYS A 271 7.65 -6.15 5.89
N ILE A 272 6.42 -6.06 6.38
CA ILE A 272 5.25 -5.78 5.54
C ILE A 272 4.42 -4.67 6.17
N ILE A 273 4.19 -3.59 5.41
CA ILE A 273 3.33 -2.47 5.78
C ILE A 273 2.01 -2.63 5.01
N VAL A 274 0.88 -2.42 5.67
CA VAL A 274 -0.44 -2.39 5.02
C VAL A 274 -1.04 -1.00 5.17
N PHE A 275 -1.42 -0.39 4.05
CA PHE A 275 -2.14 0.88 4.02
C PHE A 275 -3.58 0.65 3.59
N ALA A 276 -4.54 0.84 4.51
CA ALA A 276 -5.96 0.54 4.30
C ALA A 276 -6.81 1.83 4.29
N ARG A 277 -6.73 2.58 3.18
CA ARG A 277 -7.35 3.89 3.02
C ARG A 277 -8.87 3.84 3.19
N GLY A 278 -9.39 4.80 3.96
CA GLY A 278 -10.83 4.98 4.18
C GLY A 278 -11.45 3.92 5.09
N SER A 279 -10.63 3.02 5.66
CA SER A 279 -11.13 2.00 6.58
C SER A 279 -11.58 2.58 7.94
N GLY A 280 -11.34 3.88 8.19
CA GLY A 280 -11.70 4.58 9.42
C GLY A 280 -10.95 4.06 10.64
N LEU A 281 -11.26 4.61 11.80
CA LEU A 281 -10.57 4.28 13.06
C LEU A 281 -10.61 2.78 13.36
N ASP A 282 -11.77 2.15 13.27
CA ASP A 282 -11.96 0.72 13.49
C ASP A 282 -11.14 -0.13 12.50
N GLY A 283 -11.27 0.13 11.19
CA GLY A 283 -10.57 -0.66 10.20
C GLY A 283 -9.04 -0.56 10.31
N HIS A 284 -8.49 0.62 10.61
CA HIS A 284 -7.04 0.75 10.86
C HIS A 284 -6.60 -0.01 12.11
N GLY A 285 -7.44 -0.05 13.16
CA GLY A 285 -7.19 -0.83 14.37
C GLY A 285 -7.12 -2.33 14.12
N ARG A 286 -7.85 -2.83 13.12
CA ARG A 286 -7.95 -4.24 12.75
C ARG A 286 -6.81 -4.72 11.83
N VAL A 287 -6.12 -3.82 11.12
CA VAL A 287 -5.11 -4.20 10.12
C VAL A 287 -4.05 -5.14 10.69
N VAL A 288 -3.31 -4.70 11.70
CA VAL A 288 -2.20 -5.50 12.24
C VAL A 288 -2.67 -6.82 12.88
N PRO A 289 -3.67 -6.83 13.77
CA PRO A 289 -4.09 -8.07 14.42
C PRO A 289 -4.73 -9.08 13.47
N GLU A 290 -5.44 -8.64 12.42
CA GLU A 290 -6.12 -9.57 11.50
C GLU A 290 -5.27 -9.97 10.30
N THR A 291 -4.29 -9.16 9.89
CA THR A 291 -3.46 -9.49 8.72
C THR A 291 -2.09 -10.05 9.10
N GLY A 292 -1.61 -9.76 10.29
CA GLY A 292 -0.25 -10.07 10.70
C GLY A 292 0.80 -9.11 10.11
N ALA A 293 0.41 -7.93 9.61
CA ALA A 293 1.34 -6.91 9.13
C ALA A 293 2.27 -6.41 10.25
N ASP A 294 3.48 -5.95 9.90
CA ASP A 294 4.40 -5.33 10.85
C ASP A 294 4.00 -3.89 11.17
N ALA A 295 3.36 -3.20 10.22
CA ALA A 295 2.91 -1.82 10.40
C ALA A 295 1.59 -1.53 9.70
N VAL A 296 0.84 -0.58 10.26
CA VAL A 296 -0.35 0.00 9.63
C VAL A 296 -0.06 1.40 9.11
N GLY A 297 -0.28 1.60 7.80
CA GLY A 297 -0.33 2.93 7.20
C GLY A 297 -1.70 3.58 7.48
N VAL A 298 -1.67 4.77 8.05
CA VAL A 298 -2.87 5.50 8.49
C VAL A 298 -3.17 6.61 7.50
N ASP A 299 -4.41 6.71 7.05
CA ASP A 299 -4.82 7.80 6.18
C ASP A 299 -5.10 9.10 6.97
N TRP A 300 -5.14 10.21 6.25
CA TRP A 300 -5.29 11.54 6.81
C TRP A 300 -6.65 11.81 7.45
N ALA A 301 -7.68 11.02 7.15
CA ALA A 301 -9.02 11.18 7.71
C ALA A 301 -9.14 10.62 9.13
N VAL A 302 -8.15 9.88 9.61
CA VAL A 302 -8.12 9.30 10.96
C VAL A 302 -7.30 10.19 11.90
N ASP A 303 -7.88 10.52 13.05
CA ASP A 303 -7.13 11.15 14.14
C ASP A 303 -6.09 10.16 14.69
N LEU A 304 -4.82 10.43 14.37
CA LEU A 304 -3.71 9.56 14.73
C LEU A 304 -3.54 9.45 16.26
N LYS A 305 -3.80 10.52 17.00
CA LYS A 305 -3.72 10.54 18.47
C LYS A 305 -4.79 9.64 19.10
N VAL A 306 -5.99 9.63 18.53
CA VAL A 306 -7.08 8.74 18.97
C VAL A 306 -6.74 7.28 18.62
N LEU A 307 -6.30 7.01 17.39
CA LEU A 307 -5.91 5.66 16.97
C LEU A 307 -4.77 5.11 17.84
N ARG A 308 -3.73 5.90 18.11
CA ARG A 308 -2.60 5.48 18.94
C ARG A 308 -2.97 5.07 20.36
N ARG A 309 -4.04 5.66 20.94
CA ARG A 309 -4.54 5.28 22.26
C ARG A 309 -5.25 3.91 22.25
N GLN A 310 -5.76 3.48 21.11
CA GLN A 310 -6.46 2.20 20.94
C GLN A 310 -5.50 1.06 20.57
N LEU A 311 -4.36 1.40 19.97
CA LEU A 311 -3.37 0.40 19.56
C LEU A 311 -2.39 0.08 20.69
N PRO A 312 -1.88 -1.16 20.74
CA PRO A 312 -0.72 -1.50 21.57
C PRO A 312 0.45 -0.55 21.30
N ALA A 313 1.21 -0.18 22.34
CA ALA A 313 2.35 0.72 22.19
C ALA A 313 3.42 0.16 21.22
N THR A 314 3.49 -1.15 21.08
CA THR A 314 4.41 -1.85 20.18
C THR A 314 3.97 -1.84 18.71
N THR A 315 2.70 -1.48 18.42
CA THR A 315 2.21 -1.42 17.03
C THR A 315 2.94 -0.32 16.28
N VAL A 316 3.54 -0.66 15.16
CA VAL A 316 4.16 0.34 14.27
C VAL A 316 3.09 1.02 13.44
N THR A 317 3.11 2.35 13.42
CA THR A 317 2.24 3.15 12.55
C THR A 317 3.05 3.91 11.51
N GLN A 318 2.43 4.21 10.37
CA GLN A 318 2.99 5.06 9.32
C GLN A 318 1.97 6.09 8.87
N GLY A 319 2.39 7.32 8.66
CA GLY A 319 1.49 8.39 8.19
C GLY A 319 1.63 9.63 9.06
N ASN A 320 0.63 10.49 9.18
CA ASN A 320 -0.59 10.58 8.38
C ASN A 320 -0.89 12.05 8.05
N LEU A 321 0.18 12.84 7.79
CA LEU A 321 0.02 14.25 7.47
C LEU A 321 -0.95 14.43 6.28
N HIS A 322 -1.89 15.37 6.43
CA HIS A 322 -2.84 15.66 5.35
C HIS A 322 -2.11 16.23 4.12
N PRO A 323 -2.31 15.68 2.92
CA PRO A 323 -1.61 16.18 1.72
C PRO A 323 -1.90 17.65 1.39
N ASP A 324 -3.11 18.15 1.67
CA ASP A 324 -3.45 19.56 1.42
C ASP A 324 -2.72 20.51 2.37
N THR A 325 -2.43 20.07 3.61
CA THR A 325 -1.57 20.83 4.53
C THR A 325 -0.16 21.02 3.96
N LEU A 326 0.35 20.01 3.24
CA LEU A 326 1.63 20.13 2.55
C LEU A 326 1.56 21.09 1.34
N ILE A 327 0.39 21.19 0.65
CA ILE A 327 0.17 22.19 -0.40
C ILE A 327 0.10 23.60 0.20
N GLU A 328 -0.62 23.76 1.31
CA GLU A 328 -0.80 25.04 1.98
C GLU A 328 0.54 25.62 2.49
N GLY A 329 1.37 24.78 3.13
CA GLY A 329 2.66 25.20 3.66
C GLY A 329 2.54 26.08 4.90
N GLY A 330 3.56 26.90 5.13
CA GLY A 330 3.54 27.88 6.22
C GLY A 330 3.35 27.27 7.61
N ASP A 331 2.68 28.02 8.48
CA ASP A 331 2.45 27.63 9.87
C ASP A 331 1.48 26.45 10.00
N ALA A 332 0.56 26.29 9.04
CA ALA A 332 -0.33 25.12 8.99
C ALA A 332 0.46 23.82 8.77
N LEU A 333 1.47 23.86 7.91
CA LEU A 333 2.36 22.71 7.68
C LEU A 333 3.17 22.40 8.94
N ASP A 334 3.76 23.42 9.58
CA ASP A 334 4.54 23.21 10.79
C ASP A 334 3.67 22.62 11.91
N ALA A 335 2.46 23.13 12.11
CA ALA A 335 1.51 22.61 13.10
C ALA A 335 1.07 21.17 12.78
N GLY A 336 0.87 20.85 11.49
CA GLY A 336 0.53 19.49 11.05
C GLY A 336 1.65 18.48 11.34
N VAL A 337 2.91 18.85 11.08
CA VAL A 337 4.08 18.02 11.42
C VAL A 337 4.18 17.82 12.93
N ASP A 338 4.04 18.89 13.72
CA ASP A 338 4.10 18.82 15.18
C ASP A 338 3.00 17.92 15.75
N ALA A 339 1.79 17.98 15.20
CA ALA A 339 0.67 17.14 15.64
C ALA A 339 0.97 15.63 15.43
N VAL A 340 1.59 15.26 14.29
CA VAL A 340 2.03 13.88 14.06
C VAL A 340 3.12 13.49 15.04
N LEU A 341 4.13 14.34 15.25
CA LEU A 341 5.22 14.10 16.20
C LEU A 341 4.70 13.92 17.63
N GLU A 342 3.78 14.78 18.06
CA GLU A 342 3.14 14.67 19.39
C GLU A 342 2.37 13.38 19.56
N ALA A 343 1.57 13.00 18.53
CA ALA A 343 0.77 11.78 18.57
C ALA A 343 1.59 10.49 18.63
N THR A 344 2.84 10.54 18.19
CA THR A 344 3.72 9.38 18.05
C THR A 344 4.97 9.43 18.93
N ALA A 345 5.05 10.41 19.84
CA ALA A 345 6.20 10.61 20.71
C ALA A 345 6.51 9.33 21.53
N GLY A 346 7.76 8.84 21.44
CA GLY A 346 8.20 7.62 22.13
C GLY A 346 7.61 6.32 21.62
N LEU A 347 6.91 6.32 20.48
CA LEU A 347 6.28 5.16 19.86
C LEU A 347 6.94 4.84 18.50
N PRO A 348 6.94 3.56 18.05
CA PRO A 348 7.45 3.21 16.74
C PRO A 348 6.58 3.80 15.63
N HIS A 349 7.17 4.70 14.85
CA HIS A 349 6.45 5.43 13.80
C HIS A 349 7.35 5.75 12.61
N VAL A 350 6.77 5.66 11.40
CA VAL A 350 7.36 6.14 10.15
C VAL A 350 6.54 7.35 9.68
N PHE A 351 7.17 8.50 9.61
CA PHE A 351 6.49 9.69 9.11
C PHE A 351 6.20 9.59 7.62
N ASN A 352 4.97 9.86 7.24
CA ASN A 352 4.49 9.90 5.86
C ASN A 352 3.28 10.82 5.75
N LEU A 353 2.82 11.05 4.53
CA LEU A 353 1.49 11.61 4.30
C LEU A 353 0.42 10.53 4.51
N GLY A 354 -0.79 10.96 4.83
CA GLY A 354 -1.97 10.08 4.89
C GLY A 354 -2.54 9.70 3.51
N HIS A 355 -1.88 10.10 2.43
CA HIS A 355 -2.10 9.70 1.03
C HIS A 355 -0.87 10.09 0.21
N GLY A 356 -0.87 9.82 -1.12
CA GLY A 356 0.22 10.24 -2.00
C GLY A 356 0.31 11.77 -2.16
N ILE A 357 1.55 12.27 -2.26
CA ILE A 357 1.81 13.67 -2.60
C ILE A 357 1.15 14.04 -3.94
N THR A 358 0.65 15.25 -4.05
CA THR A 358 -0.08 15.74 -5.23
C THR A 358 0.84 16.55 -6.16
N PRO A 359 0.50 16.62 -7.46
CA PRO A 359 1.31 17.37 -8.43
C PRO A 359 1.41 18.88 -8.15
N GLN A 360 0.47 19.42 -7.37
CA GLN A 360 0.39 20.85 -7.03
C GLN A 360 1.31 21.23 -5.86
N THR A 361 1.87 20.25 -5.15
CA THR A 361 2.70 20.51 -3.98
C THR A 361 3.98 21.26 -4.35
N PRO A 362 4.27 22.43 -3.74
CA PRO A 362 5.53 23.12 -3.94
C PRO A 362 6.70 22.32 -3.36
N VAL A 363 7.79 22.23 -4.12
CA VAL A 363 9.02 21.53 -3.67
C VAL A 363 9.54 22.10 -2.34
N ALA A 364 9.52 23.43 -2.18
CA ALA A 364 9.95 24.11 -0.96
C ALA A 364 9.16 23.70 0.29
N HIS A 365 7.89 23.27 0.13
CA HIS A 365 7.09 22.79 1.26
C HIS A 365 7.52 21.41 1.74
N VAL A 366 7.99 20.55 0.83
CA VAL A 366 8.62 19.27 1.21
C VAL A 366 9.92 19.51 1.98
N GLU A 367 10.73 20.44 1.55
CA GLU A 367 11.96 20.86 2.24
C GLU A 367 11.64 21.42 3.65
N ARG A 368 10.63 22.29 3.77
CA ARG A 368 10.17 22.83 5.07
C ARG A 368 9.65 21.72 6.00
N MET A 369 8.83 20.81 5.48
CA MET A 369 8.33 19.65 6.22
C MET A 369 9.48 18.83 6.82
N LEU A 370 10.46 18.47 6.00
CA LEU A 370 11.61 17.69 6.46
C LEU A 370 12.51 18.46 7.43
N ALA A 371 12.70 19.77 7.20
CA ALA A 371 13.44 20.61 8.13
C ALA A 371 12.72 20.73 9.50
N ARG A 372 11.38 20.77 9.50
CA ARG A 372 10.58 20.75 10.74
C ARG A 372 10.67 19.40 11.46
N LEU A 373 10.52 18.31 10.72
CA LEU A 373 10.55 16.95 11.24
C LEU A 373 11.90 16.58 11.90
N ARG A 374 13.01 17.09 11.35
CA ARG A 374 14.37 16.73 11.76
C ARG A 374 14.95 17.61 12.86
N ARG A 375 14.17 18.55 13.40
CA ARG A 375 14.56 19.39 14.57
C ARG A 375 14.48 18.61 15.86
#